data_17565bac310f3d914b1be62a55168edb
#
_entry.id   17565bac310f3d914b1be62a55168edb
#
_cell.length_a   1.000
_cell.length_b   1.000
_cell.length_c   1.000
_cell.angle_alpha   90.00
_cell.angle_beta   90.00
_cell.angle_gamma   90.00
#
_symmetry.space_group_name_H-M   'P 1'
#
loop_
_entity.id
_entity.type
_entity.pdbx_description
1 polymer ?
#
loop_
_entity_poly.entity_id
_entity_poly.type
_entity_poly.pdbx_seq_one_letter_code
_entity_poly.pdbx_strand_id
1 'polypeptide(L)'
;MQSNKAQSNQASANKQSAKVRLDKFLCDALGATRKEATKIIKSGDVTVNDEVVKSGAIKVTETCVVEWQGREIQKQGPRYIMLYKPDGFVCSHEDGFNHTAFVLLDEVKMEDLHFAGRLDVDTTGLVLITDDGQWSHRITSPKHKCAKTYRVWLADAIGDDYAEKLAQGIELRNEKEATLPASMEIVDASNNELLLTITEGKYHQVKRMFAALGNKVDQLHRERIGNIVLDDALEPGEYRYLTQEEVDSVWS
;
A
#
# COMPACT_ATOMS: atom_id res chain seq x y z
N MET A 1 -27.15 13.36 -52.35
CA MET A 1 -27.78 12.09 -51.95
C MET A 1 -26.81 11.25 -51.18
N GLN A 2 -27.27 10.69 -50.12
CA GLN A 2 -26.71 9.70 -49.19
C GLN A 2 -25.89 10.24 -48.00
N SER A 3 -26.66 10.33 -46.94
CA SER A 3 -26.29 10.42 -45.53
C SER A 3 -25.57 9.16 -45.07
N ASN A 4 -24.49 9.28 -44.30
CA ASN A 4 -23.98 8.19 -43.48
C ASN A 4 -23.99 8.62 -42.02
N LYS A 5 -24.90 8.02 -41.25
CA LYS A 5 -25.03 8.08 -39.80
C LYS A 5 -23.84 7.37 -39.17
N ALA A 6 -23.02 8.09 -38.43
CA ALA A 6 -22.10 7.51 -37.48
C ALA A 6 -22.89 7.08 -36.23
N GLN A 7 -23.02 5.80 -36.02
CA GLN A 7 -23.53 5.21 -34.78
C GLN A 7 -22.42 5.22 -33.73
N SER A 8 -22.62 6.03 -32.72
CA SER A 8 -21.81 6.02 -31.49
C SER A 8 -22.17 4.77 -30.67
N ASN A 9 -21.31 3.77 -30.67
CA ASN A 9 -21.36 2.65 -29.73
C ASN A 9 -20.87 3.09 -28.37
N GLN A 10 -21.78 3.44 -27.47
CA GLN A 10 -21.55 3.48 -26.04
C GLN A 10 -21.55 2.04 -25.50
N ALA A 11 -20.39 1.46 -25.36
CA ALA A 11 -20.21 0.24 -24.59
C ALA A 11 -20.18 0.62 -23.09
N SER A 12 -21.37 0.67 -22.47
CA SER A 12 -21.52 0.71 -21.02
C SER A 12 -21.02 -0.61 -20.45
N ALA A 13 -19.81 -0.61 -19.89
CA ALA A 13 -19.30 -1.73 -19.10
C ALA A 13 -20.19 -1.91 -17.87
N ASN A 14 -21.04 -2.92 -17.90
CA ASN A 14 -21.91 -3.34 -16.80
C ASN A 14 -21.04 -3.97 -15.72
N LYS A 15 -20.44 -3.16 -14.82
CA LYS A 15 -19.85 -3.63 -13.57
C LYS A 15 -21.01 -4.17 -12.72
N GLN A 16 -21.21 -5.48 -12.69
CA GLN A 16 -22.10 -6.11 -11.71
C GLN A 16 -21.59 -5.72 -10.31
N SER A 17 -22.30 -4.81 -9.63
CA SER A 17 -21.99 -4.41 -8.27
C SER A 17 -22.02 -5.64 -7.35
N ALA A 18 -20.94 -5.84 -6.60
CA ALA A 18 -20.80 -6.98 -5.71
C ALA A 18 -21.91 -6.96 -4.65
N LYS A 19 -22.69 -8.07 -4.60
CA LYS A 19 -23.77 -8.24 -3.61
C LYS A 19 -23.18 -8.74 -2.29
N VAL A 20 -23.28 -7.95 -1.22
CA VAL A 20 -22.81 -8.28 0.13
C VAL A 20 -24.00 -8.54 1.04
N ARG A 21 -23.89 -9.48 1.99
CA ARG A 21 -24.93 -9.69 3.01
C ARG A 21 -25.01 -8.48 3.93
N LEU A 22 -26.24 -8.10 4.33
CA LEU A 22 -26.48 -6.96 5.22
C LEU A 22 -25.76 -7.09 6.58
N ASP A 23 -25.71 -8.28 7.17
CA ASP A 23 -24.97 -8.51 8.41
C ASP A 23 -23.46 -8.21 8.24
N LYS A 24 -22.87 -8.64 7.13
CA LYS A 24 -21.48 -8.32 6.82
C LYS A 24 -21.28 -6.83 6.52
N PHE A 25 -22.20 -6.21 5.75
CA PHE A 25 -22.16 -4.78 5.47
C PHE A 25 -22.12 -3.94 6.76
N LEU A 26 -22.98 -4.27 7.74
CA LEU A 26 -23.00 -3.58 9.03
C LEU A 26 -21.75 -3.85 9.88
N CYS A 27 -21.19 -5.05 9.83
CA CYS A 27 -19.91 -5.33 10.47
C CYS A 27 -18.80 -4.44 9.87
N ASP A 28 -18.73 -4.39 8.54
CA ASP A 28 -17.69 -3.62 7.82
C ASP A 28 -17.85 -2.11 8.07
N ALA A 29 -19.09 -1.60 8.05
CA ALA A 29 -19.37 -0.16 8.14
C ALA A 29 -19.32 0.39 9.58
N LEU A 30 -19.78 -0.39 10.57
CA LEU A 30 -19.90 0.07 11.96
C LEU A 30 -18.79 -0.43 12.90
N GLY A 31 -17.87 -1.28 12.41
CA GLY A 31 -16.92 -1.94 13.30
C GLY A 31 -17.55 -2.99 14.23
N ALA A 32 -18.77 -3.44 13.94
CA ALA A 32 -19.51 -4.33 14.78
C ALA A 32 -19.15 -5.80 14.55
N THR A 33 -19.20 -6.62 15.60
CA THR A 33 -19.14 -8.07 15.46
C THR A 33 -20.40 -8.60 14.78
N ARG A 34 -20.35 -9.79 14.18
CA ARG A 34 -21.54 -10.43 13.59
C ARG A 34 -22.72 -10.56 14.55
N LYS A 35 -22.43 -10.78 15.84
CA LYS A 35 -23.45 -10.90 16.89
C LYS A 35 -24.13 -9.54 17.14
N GLU A 36 -23.37 -8.48 17.19
CA GLU A 36 -23.89 -7.11 17.33
C GLU A 36 -24.65 -6.67 16.08
N ALA A 37 -24.12 -6.87 14.88
CA ALA A 37 -24.82 -6.57 13.64
C ALA A 37 -26.18 -7.33 13.55
N THR A 38 -26.21 -8.60 13.98
CA THR A 38 -27.46 -9.37 14.06
C THR A 38 -28.45 -8.77 15.07
N LYS A 39 -27.97 -8.27 16.21
CA LYS A 39 -28.80 -7.61 17.22
C LYS A 39 -29.37 -6.28 16.70
N ILE A 40 -28.53 -5.47 16.03
CA ILE A 40 -28.91 -4.22 15.38
C ILE A 40 -30.00 -4.45 14.32
N ILE A 41 -29.85 -5.46 13.45
CA ILE A 41 -30.86 -5.78 12.44
C ILE A 41 -32.18 -6.25 13.08
N LYS A 42 -32.11 -7.05 14.13
CA LYS A 42 -33.29 -7.58 14.80
C LYS A 42 -34.07 -6.53 15.60
N SER A 43 -33.45 -5.43 16.03
CA SER A 43 -34.17 -4.33 16.72
C SER A 43 -35.20 -3.66 15.82
N GLY A 44 -35.04 -3.75 14.50
CA GLY A 44 -35.97 -3.15 13.53
C GLY A 44 -35.62 -1.70 13.20
N ASP A 45 -34.47 -1.21 13.65
CA ASP A 45 -33.99 0.16 13.41
C ASP A 45 -33.17 0.30 12.14
N VAL A 46 -33.03 -0.80 11.35
CA VAL A 46 -32.30 -0.82 10.08
C VAL A 46 -33.27 -0.80 8.92
N THR A 47 -33.06 0.15 7.99
CA THR A 47 -33.79 0.17 6.71
C THR A 47 -32.83 -0.08 5.55
N VAL A 48 -33.36 -0.64 4.47
CA VAL A 48 -32.67 -0.75 3.18
C VAL A 48 -33.61 -0.18 2.13
N ASN A 49 -33.23 0.90 1.49
CA ASN A 49 -34.08 1.65 0.55
C ASN A 49 -35.45 1.97 1.16
N ASP A 50 -35.45 2.57 2.35
CA ASP A 50 -36.63 2.95 3.15
C ASP A 50 -37.47 1.80 3.72
N GLU A 51 -37.14 0.53 3.44
CA GLU A 51 -37.86 -0.61 3.97
C GLU A 51 -37.16 -1.20 5.21
N VAL A 52 -37.92 -1.36 6.31
CA VAL A 52 -37.41 -1.98 7.55
C VAL A 52 -37.05 -3.44 7.31
N VAL A 53 -35.83 -3.81 7.63
CA VAL A 53 -35.31 -5.17 7.45
C VAL A 53 -34.95 -5.82 8.80
N LYS A 54 -35.28 -7.11 8.95
CA LYS A 54 -35.01 -7.92 10.16
C LYS A 54 -34.13 -9.14 9.91
N SER A 55 -33.62 -9.30 8.68
CA SER A 55 -32.79 -10.42 8.28
C SER A 55 -31.43 -9.94 7.76
N GLY A 56 -30.35 -10.36 8.41
CA GLY A 56 -28.98 -10.11 7.97
C GLY A 56 -28.56 -10.86 6.70
N ALA A 57 -29.38 -11.82 6.25
CA ALA A 57 -29.12 -12.58 5.02
C ALA A 57 -29.45 -11.82 3.73
N ILE A 58 -30.19 -10.71 3.83
CA ILE A 58 -30.50 -9.84 2.70
C ILE A 58 -29.19 -9.35 2.07
N LYS A 59 -29.17 -9.34 0.75
CA LYS A 59 -28.01 -8.86 -0.02
C LYS A 59 -28.21 -7.40 -0.41
N VAL A 60 -27.26 -6.56 -0.04
CA VAL A 60 -27.18 -5.15 -0.43
C VAL A 60 -26.08 -4.95 -1.47
N THR A 61 -26.25 -3.94 -2.31
CA THR A 61 -25.29 -3.49 -3.33
C THR A 61 -24.82 -2.09 -2.97
N GLU A 62 -23.82 -1.58 -3.67
CA GLU A 62 -23.33 -0.21 -3.53
C GLU A 62 -24.40 0.87 -3.81
N THR A 63 -25.47 0.51 -4.53
CA THR A 63 -26.58 1.41 -4.85
C THR A 63 -27.70 1.38 -3.82
N CYS A 64 -27.66 0.48 -2.82
CA CYS A 64 -28.64 0.43 -1.74
C CYS A 64 -28.33 1.48 -0.70
N VAL A 65 -29.35 2.26 -0.33
CA VAL A 65 -29.28 3.14 0.83
C VAL A 65 -29.60 2.29 2.07
N VAL A 66 -28.61 2.17 2.97
CA VAL A 66 -28.78 1.47 4.25
C VAL A 66 -28.76 2.49 5.35
N GLU A 67 -29.80 2.50 6.19
CA GLU A 67 -29.85 3.40 7.34
C GLU A 67 -29.96 2.61 8.65
N TRP A 68 -29.42 3.18 9.71
CA TRP A 68 -29.61 2.73 11.09
C TRP A 68 -30.02 3.92 11.96
N GLN A 69 -31.14 3.79 12.63
CA GLN A 69 -31.73 4.86 13.45
C GLN A 69 -31.91 6.18 12.66
N GLY A 70 -32.32 6.07 11.39
CA GLY A 70 -32.53 7.20 10.49
C GLY A 70 -31.26 7.93 10.02
N ARG A 71 -30.09 7.31 10.19
CA ARG A 71 -28.81 7.80 9.65
C ARG A 71 -28.30 6.84 8.61
N GLU A 72 -27.95 7.36 7.45
CA GLU A 72 -27.34 6.58 6.38
C GLU A 72 -25.99 6.01 6.85
N ILE A 73 -25.81 4.71 6.61
CA ILE A 73 -24.57 4.00 6.87
C ILE A 73 -23.85 3.80 5.54
N GLN A 74 -22.72 4.42 5.40
CA GLN A 74 -21.85 4.20 4.23
C GLN A 74 -20.79 3.17 4.57
N LYS A 75 -20.56 2.23 3.66
CA LYS A 75 -19.40 1.37 3.75
C LYS A 75 -18.17 2.24 3.54
N GLN A 76 -17.28 2.28 4.51
CA GLN A 76 -15.98 2.88 4.29
C GLN A 76 -15.29 2.11 3.15
N GLY A 77 -14.85 2.83 2.14
CA GLY A 77 -14.00 2.27 1.09
C GLY A 77 -12.69 1.74 1.67
N PRO A 78 -11.91 1.01 0.88
CA PRO A 78 -10.59 0.59 1.31
C PRO A 78 -9.74 1.80 1.68
N ARG A 79 -8.94 1.65 2.72
CA ARG A 79 -8.01 2.66 3.19
C ARG A 79 -6.68 2.50 2.48
N TYR A 80 -6.10 3.62 2.05
CA TYR A 80 -4.78 3.68 1.45
C TYR A 80 -4.01 4.78 2.16
N ILE A 81 -3.00 4.41 2.93
CA ILE A 81 -2.28 5.29 3.84
C ILE A 81 -0.82 5.37 3.41
N MET A 82 -0.29 6.59 3.34
CA MET A 82 1.12 6.91 3.26
C MET A 82 1.62 7.23 4.65
N LEU A 83 2.61 6.49 5.13
CA LEU A 83 3.30 6.73 6.39
C LEU A 83 4.76 7.10 6.12
N TYR A 84 5.25 8.17 6.72
CA TYR A 84 6.68 8.42 6.83
C TYR A 84 7.23 7.64 8.02
N LYS A 85 7.72 6.44 7.77
CA LYS A 85 8.29 5.58 8.82
C LYS A 85 9.60 6.17 9.34
N PRO A 86 9.74 6.50 10.63
CA PRO A 86 11.00 6.86 11.24
C PRO A 86 11.88 5.63 11.51
N ASP A 87 13.13 5.87 11.91
CA ASP A 87 14.02 4.84 12.44
C ASP A 87 13.46 4.18 13.71
N GLY A 88 13.86 2.95 14.00
CA GLY A 88 13.52 2.21 15.22
C GLY A 88 12.16 1.50 15.21
N PHE A 89 11.37 1.59 14.13
CA PHE A 89 10.08 0.93 14.01
C PHE A 89 10.11 -0.22 13.00
N VAL A 90 9.39 -1.31 13.29
CA VAL A 90 9.26 -2.46 12.39
C VAL A 90 7.92 -2.45 11.66
N CYS A 91 7.92 -2.96 10.41
CA CYS A 91 6.71 -3.18 9.63
C CYS A 91 6.13 -4.58 9.90
N SER A 92 5.57 -4.77 11.09
CA SER A 92 4.85 -6.00 11.50
C SER A 92 3.70 -5.65 12.43
N HIS A 93 2.74 -6.55 12.60
CA HIS A 93 1.67 -6.37 13.58
C HIS A 93 2.18 -6.52 15.01
N GLU A 94 3.12 -7.44 15.22
CA GLU A 94 3.71 -7.73 16.52
C GLU A 94 5.23 -7.90 16.37
N ASP A 95 5.97 -7.42 17.34
CA ASP A 95 7.40 -7.66 17.51
C ASP A 95 7.73 -7.71 18.99
N GLY A 96 8.59 -8.67 19.39
CA GLY A 96 8.94 -8.87 20.81
C GLY A 96 9.91 -7.83 21.39
N PHE A 97 10.57 -7.03 20.56
CA PHE A 97 11.65 -6.14 20.97
C PHE A 97 11.49 -4.70 20.47
N ASN A 98 10.87 -4.50 19.30
CA ASN A 98 10.76 -3.19 18.67
C ASN A 98 9.32 -2.71 18.63
N HIS A 99 9.14 -1.39 18.60
CA HIS A 99 7.83 -0.81 18.35
C HIS A 99 7.38 -1.07 16.91
N THR A 100 6.13 -1.47 16.74
CA THR A 100 5.57 -1.64 15.40
C THR A 100 5.18 -0.29 14.82
N ALA A 101 5.32 -0.10 13.51
CA ALA A 101 4.94 1.15 12.86
C ALA A 101 3.42 1.42 12.92
N PHE A 102 2.61 0.43 13.27
CA PHE A 102 1.19 0.63 13.51
C PHE A 102 0.86 1.53 14.71
N VAL A 103 1.74 1.63 15.72
CA VAL A 103 1.50 2.53 16.87
C VAL A 103 1.54 4.01 16.49
N LEU A 104 2.03 4.34 15.30
CA LEU A 104 2.06 5.70 14.76
C LEU A 104 0.71 6.12 14.13
N LEU A 105 -0.21 5.18 13.94
CA LEU A 105 -1.52 5.43 13.33
C LEU A 105 -2.59 5.58 14.41
N ASP A 106 -3.48 6.54 14.19
CA ASP A 106 -4.73 6.69 14.98
C ASP A 106 -5.92 6.26 14.11
N GLU A 107 -6.07 4.95 13.92
CA GLU A 107 -7.03 4.36 13.01
C GLU A 107 -7.92 3.34 13.71
N VAL A 108 -9.16 3.22 13.24
CA VAL A 108 -10.06 2.16 13.69
C VAL A 108 -9.76 0.85 12.95
N LYS A 109 -10.06 -0.30 13.57
CA LYS A 109 -9.85 -1.63 12.96
C LYS A 109 -8.43 -1.80 12.39
N MET A 110 -7.46 -1.54 13.24
CA MET A 110 -6.04 -1.67 12.89
C MET A 110 -5.68 -3.09 12.43
N GLU A 111 -6.41 -4.09 12.92
CA GLU A 111 -6.24 -5.50 12.57
C GLU A 111 -6.48 -5.83 11.09
N ASP A 112 -7.26 -5.01 10.39
CA ASP A 112 -7.54 -5.16 8.95
C ASP A 112 -6.42 -4.56 8.08
N LEU A 113 -5.62 -3.63 8.64
CA LEU A 113 -4.55 -2.96 7.93
C LEU A 113 -3.31 -3.85 7.79
N HIS A 114 -2.62 -3.74 6.67
CA HIS A 114 -1.34 -4.42 6.45
C HIS A 114 -0.39 -3.56 5.60
N PHE A 115 0.90 -3.83 5.70
CA PHE A 115 1.92 -3.11 4.96
C PHE A 115 1.99 -3.59 3.49
N ALA A 116 1.84 -2.68 2.54
CA ALA A 116 2.10 -2.93 1.13
C ALA A 116 3.60 -2.73 0.81
N GLY A 117 4.43 -3.61 1.36
CA GLY A 117 5.88 -3.56 1.30
C GLY A 117 6.52 -3.00 2.57
N ARG A 118 7.41 -3.79 3.14
CA ARG A 118 8.07 -3.50 4.42
C ARG A 118 9.36 -2.71 4.25
N LEU A 119 9.77 -2.05 5.32
CA LEU A 119 11.10 -1.51 5.55
C LEU A 119 11.70 -2.19 6.80
N ASP A 120 13.04 -2.28 6.82
CA ASP A 120 13.78 -2.74 7.97
C ASP A 120 13.65 -1.74 9.13
N VAL A 121 14.00 -2.15 10.36
CA VAL A 121 13.90 -1.33 11.56
C VAL A 121 14.65 -0.01 11.42
N ASP A 122 15.85 -0.06 10.84
CA ASP A 122 16.79 1.06 10.65
C ASP A 122 16.67 1.74 9.26
N THR A 123 15.63 1.40 8.50
CA THR A 123 15.32 2.05 7.22
C THR A 123 14.14 2.99 7.40
N THR A 124 14.27 4.22 6.90
CA THR A 124 13.27 5.26 7.01
C THR A 124 12.48 5.46 5.70
N GLY A 125 11.46 6.31 5.73
CA GLY A 125 10.78 6.80 4.53
C GLY A 125 9.43 6.17 4.25
N LEU A 126 9.04 6.16 2.99
CA LEU A 126 7.70 5.80 2.52
C LEU A 126 7.33 4.36 2.85
N VAL A 127 6.27 4.20 3.59
CA VAL A 127 5.56 2.93 3.78
C VAL A 127 4.10 3.11 3.40
N LEU A 128 3.58 2.18 2.60
CA LEU A 128 2.17 2.15 2.23
C LEU A 128 1.45 1.10 3.07
N ILE A 129 0.28 1.49 3.58
CA ILE A 129 -0.55 0.66 4.45
C ILE A 129 -1.98 0.66 3.91
N THR A 130 -2.64 -0.49 3.90
CA THR A 130 -3.99 -0.62 3.33
C THR A 130 -4.71 -1.84 3.91
N ASP A 131 -6.03 -1.89 3.75
CA ASP A 131 -6.86 -3.09 3.93
C ASP A 131 -7.29 -3.71 2.58
N ASP A 132 -6.82 -3.17 1.43
CA ASP A 132 -6.99 -3.76 0.11
C ASP A 132 -5.85 -4.73 -0.23
N GLY A 133 -6.10 -6.03 0.02
CA GLY A 133 -5.13 -7.08 -0.28
C GLY A 133 -4.77 -7.21 -1.76
N GLN A 134 -5.67 -6.82 -2.69
CA GLN A 134 -5.36 -6.88 -4.12
C GLN A 134 -4.41 -5.76 -4.53
N TRP A 135 -4.66 -4.55 -4.04
CA TRP A 135 -3.80 -3.41 -4.27
C TRP A 135 -2.39 -3.65 -3.69
N SER A 136 -2.32 -4.08 -2.44
CA SER A 136 -1.07 -4.42 -1.76
C SER A 136 -0.29 -5.54 -2.48
N HIS A 137 -0.98 -6.59 -2.93
CA HIS A 137 -0.35 -7.68 -3.68
C HIS A 137 0.27 -7.20 -5.00
N ARG A 138 -0.34 -6.27 -5.68
CA ARG A 138 0.24 -5.70 -6.91
C ARG A 138 1.55 -4.95 -6.64
N ILE A 139 1.64 -4.22 -5.53
CA ILE A 139 2.87 -3.49 -5.13
C ILE A 139 3.99 -4.45 -4.71
N THR A 140 3.63 -5.51 -3.98
CA THR A 140 4.61 -6.38 -3.33
C THR A 140 5.05 -7.57 -4.20
N SER A 141 4.21 -8.00 -5.13
CA SER A 141 4.51 -9.16 -5.98
C SER A 141 5.64 -8.87 -6.98
N PRO A 142 6.70 -9.68 -7.00
CA PRO A 142 7.81 -9.51 -7.95
C PRO A 142 7.37 -9.56 -9.43
N LYS A 143 6.24 -10.22 -9.72
CA LYS A 143 5.69 -10.32 -11.09
C LYS A 143 5.30 -8.96 -11.68
N HIS A 144 4.89 -8.03 -10.84
CA HIS A 144 4.45 -6.70 -11.27
C HIS A 144 5.60 -5.70 -11.39
N LYS A 145 6.80 -6.06 -10.91
CA LYS A 145 8.01 -5.22 -11.02
C LYS A 145 7.79 -3.77 -10.57
N CYS A 146 6.93 -3.56 -9.55
CA CYS A 146 6.68 -2.23 -9.01
C CYS A 146 8.00 -1.65 -8.48
N ALA A 147 8.45 -0.55 -9.09
CA ALA A 147 9.70 0.11 -8.76
C ALA A 147 9.68 0.70 -7.35
N LYS A 148 10.81 0.65 -6.67
CA LYS A 148 11.04 1.30 -5.37
C LYS A 148 12.35 2.05 -5.45
N THR A 149 12.30 3.36 -5.18
CA THR A 149 13.48 4.23 -5.21
C THR A 149 13.89 4.54 -3.80
N TYR A 150 15.16 4.33 -3.53
CA TYR A 150 15.80 4.57 -2.24
C TYR A 150 16.91 5.60 -2.39
N ARG A 151 16.95 6.53 -1.44
CA ARG A 151 18.12 7.35 -1.20
C ARG A 151 19.06 6.59 -0.28
N VAL A 152 20.30 6.47 -0.68
CA VAL A 152 21.31 5.63 -0.04
C VAL A 152 22.53 6.48 0.27
N TRP A 153 23.01 6.43 1.50
CA TRP A 153 24.29 6.99 1.89
C TRP A 153 25.25 5.84 2.19
N LEU A 154 26.39 5.83 1.53
CA LEU A 154 27.40 4.80 1.67
C LEU A 154 28.51 5.24 2.63
N ALA A 155 29.09 4.28 3.34
CA ALA A 155 30.20 4.51 4.23
C ALA A 155 31.49 4.94 3.49
N ASP A 156 31.73 4.34 2.33
CA ASP A 156 32.90 4.59 1.50
C ASP A 156 32.49 5.23 0.17
N ALA A 157 33.48 5.75 -0.55
CA ALA A 157 33.27 6.39 -1.86
C ALA A 157 32.52 5.47 -2.83
N ILE A 158 31.67 6.08 -3.66
CA ILE A 158 30.91 5.39 -4.70
C ILE A 158 31.91 4.89 -5.77
N GLY A 159 31.92 3.56 -6.00
CA GLY A 159 32.78 2.97 -7.01
C GLY A 159 32.32 3.30 -8.43
N ASP A 160 33.26 3.58 -9.32
CA ASP A 160 33.00 3.96 -10.72
C ASP A 160 32.22 2.86 -11.50
N ASP A 161 32.35 1.60 -11.10
CA ASP A 161 31.72 0.45 -11.75
C ASP A 161 30.38 0.02 -11.12
N TYR A 162 29.91 0.72 -10.08
CA TYR A 162 28.69 0.33 -9.35
C TYR A 162 27.46 0.38 -10.25
N ALA A 163 27.31 1.44 -11.06
CA ALA A 163 26.16 1.58 -11.95
C ALA A 163 26.06 0.42 -12.97
N GLU A 164 27.21 0.02 -13.55
CA GLU A 164 27.27 -1.09 -14.49
C GLU A 164 26.94 -2.44 -13.81
N LYS A 165 27.54 -2.72 -12.66
CA LYS A 165 27.30 -3.96 -11.91
C LYS A 165 25.85 -4.06 -11.43
N LEU A 166 25.28 -2.98 -10.91
CA LEU A 166 23.89 -2.93 -10.48
C LEU A 166 22.91 -3.17 -11.64
N ALA A 167 23.21 -2.63 -12.83
CA ALA A 167 22.41 -2.84 -14.04
C ALA A 167 22.49 -4.28 -14.58
N GLN A 168 23.56 -5.01 -14.29
CA GLN A 168 23.70 -6.43 -14.65
C GLN A 168 23.04 -7.37 -13.62
N GLY A 169 22.79 -6.87 -12.40
CA GLY A 169 22.34 -7.65 -11.27
C GLY A 169 23.49 -8.18 -10.41
N ILE A 170 23.25 -8.28 -9.11
CA ILE A 170 24.24 -8.65 -8.09
C ILE A 170 23.94 -10.04 -7.54
N GLU A 171 24.93 -10.91 -7.50
CA GLU A 171 24.85 -12.19 -6.80
C GLU A 171 24.86 -11.96 -5.29
N LEU A 172 23.80 -12.38 -4.62
CA LEU A 172 23.66 -12.24 -3.17
C LEU A 172 23.89 -13.58 -2.49
N ARG A 173 24.64 -13.56 -1.40
CA ARG A 173 24.88 -14.77 -0.59
C ARG A 173 23.55 -15.41 -0.18
N ASN A 174 23.44 -16.74 -0.35
CA ASN A 174 22.25 -17.56 -0.07
C ASN A 174 21.03 -17.29 -0.99
N GLU A 175 21.19 -16.56 -2.09
CA GLU A 175 20.19 -16.49 -3.14
C GLU A 175 20.59 -17.42 -4.29
N LYS A 176 19.59 -18.00 -4.95
CA LYS A 176 19.83 -18.89 -6.12
C LYS A 176 20.09 -18.11 -7.40
N GLU A 177 19.54 -16.92 -7.47
CA GLU A 177 19.57 -16.06 -8.65
C GLU A 177 20.08 -14.67 -8.24
N ALA A 178 20.82 -14.03 -9.13
CA ALA A 178 21.20 -12.64 -8.98
C ALA A 178 19.97 -11.74 -8.79
N THR A 179 20.18 -10.53 -8.31
CA THR A 179 19.12 -9.52 -8.26
C THR A 179 18.68 -9.15 -9.67
N LEU A 180 17.45 -8.68 -9.81
CA LEU A 180 17.04 -8.03 -11.04
C LEU A 180 17.90 -6.77 -11.28
N PRO A 181 18.05 -6.34 -12.54
CA PRO A 181 18.71 -5.08 -12.87
C PRO A 181 18.17 -3.90 -12.04
N ALA A 182 19.09 -3.13 -11.49
CA ALA A 182 18.78 -1.92 -10.73
C ALA A 182 19.40 -0.69 -11.43
N SER A 183 18.76 0.46 -11.31
CA SER A 183 19.31 1.73 -11.78
C SER A 183 19.85 2.56 -10.62
N MET A 184 20.96 3.23 -10.85
CA MET A 184 21.63 4.08 -9.87
C MET A 184 21.86 5.48 -10.45
N GLU A 185 21.66 6.50 -9.65
CA GLU A 185 21.97 7.90 -9.97
C GLU A 185 22.74 8.50 -8.79
N ILE A 186 23.87 9.14 -9.05
CA ILE A 186 24.65 9.83 -8.02
C ILE A 186 24.00 11.19 -7.75
N VAL A 187 23.64 11.46 -6.50
CA VAL A 187 23.07 12.71 -6.03
C VAL A 187 24.16 13.65 -5.54
N ASP A 188 25.02 13.17 -4.66
CA ASP A 188 26.16 13.91 -4.14
C ASP A 188 27.34 12.96 -3.86
N ALA A 189 28.33 13.01 -4.77
CA ALA A 189 29.51 12.16 -4.65
C ALA A 189 30.38 12.51 -3.42
N SER A 190 30.33 13.75 -2.93
CA SER A 190 31.11 14.18 -1.76
C SER A 190 30.56 13.62 -0.45
N ASN A 191 29.26 13.33 -0.42
CA ASN A 191 28.56 12.71 0.69
C ASN A 191 28.28 11.20 0.48
N ASN A 192 28.81 10.60 -0.58
CA ASN A 192 28.54 9.21 -0.98
C ASN A 192 27.04 8.90 -1.11
N GLU A 193 26.26 9.88 -1.59
CA GLU A 193 24.81 9.85 -1.67
C GLU A 193 24.36 9.53 -3.09
N LEU A 194 23.45 8.57 -3.21
CA LEU A 194 22.88 8.13 -4.48
C LEU A 194 21.41 7.74 -4.36
N LEU A 195 20.72 7.73 -5.50
CA LEU A 195 19.42 7.07 -5.65
C LEU A 195 19.62 5.69 -6.26
N LEU A 196 18.95 4.69 -5.67
CA LEU A 196 18.88 3.34 -6.19
C LEU A 196 17.43 2.94 -6.43
N THR A 197 17.11 2.53 -7.66
CA THR A 197 15.77 2.00 -8.00
C THR A 197 15.85 0.51 -8.28
N ILE A 198 15.07 -0.27 -7.54
CA ILE A 198 14.91 -1.72 -7.68
C ILE A 198 13.46 -2.07 -7.99
N THR A 199 13.21 -3.23 -8.64
CA THR A 199 11.88 -3.70 -9.02
C THR A 199 11.45 -4.99 -8.32
N GLU A 200 12.18 -5.40 -7.31
CA GLU A 200 11.92 -6.56 -6.44
C GLU A 200 12.15 -6.19 -4.97
N GLY A 201 12.10 -7.15 -4.07
CA GLY A 201 12.31 -6.90 -2.63
C GLY A 201 12.78 -8.16 -1.90
N LYS A 202 14.05 -8.55 -2.10
CA LYS A 202 14.68 -9.62 -1.31
C LYS A 202 15.00 -9.10 0.11
N TYR A 203 15.21 -10.01 1.04
CA TYR A 203 15.58 -9.67 2.43
C TYR A 203 16.85 -8.80 2.48
N HIS A 204 16.74 -7.62 3.09
CA HIS A 204 17.80 -6.60 3.20
C HIS A 204 18.52 -6.31 1.85
N GLN A 205 17.78 -6.30 0.74
CA GLN A 205 18.36 -6.34 -0.61
C GLN A 205 19.36 -5.23 -0.86
N VAL A 206 19.01 -3.97 -0.64
CA VAL A 206 19.87 -2.81 -0.92
C VAL A 206 21.19 -2.90 -0.13
N LYS A 207 21.12 -3.20 1.15
CA LYS A 207 22.31 -3.35 2.01
C LYS A 207 23.21 -4.49 1.55
N ARG A 208 22.62 -5.63 1.17
CA ARG A 208 23.36 -6.78 0.68
C ARG A 208 23.98 -6.54 -0.70
N MET A 209 23.34 -5.77 -1.57
CA MET A 209 23.88 -5.39 -2.87
C MET A 209 25.17 -4.58 -2.71
N PHE A 210 25.16 -3.53 -1.88
CA PHE A 210 26.35 -2.74 -1.63
C PHE A 210 27.41 -3.50 -0.85
N ALA A 211 27.04 -4.38 0.08
CA ALA A 211 27.99 -5.27 0.74
C ALA A 211 28.69 -6.21 -0.26
N ALA A 212 28.00 -6.73 -1.27
CA ALA A 212 28.60 -7.54 -2.33
C ALA A 212 29.53 -6.71 -3.25
N LEU A 213 29.32 -5.41 -3.34
CA LEU A 213 30.19 -4.46 -4.04
C LEU A 213 31.39 -4.00 -3.19
N GLY A 214 31.50 -4.48 -1.93
CA GLY A 214 32.59 -4.14 -1.01
C GLY A 214 32.38 -2.83 -0.23
N ASN A 215 31.15 -2.30 -0.20
CA ASN A 215 30.79 -1.09 0.53
C ASN A 215 29.70 -1.37 1.57
N LYS A 216 29.36 -0.41 2.38
CA LYS A 216 28.33 -0.52 3.43
C LYS A 216 27.32 0.62 3.27
N VAL A 217 26.05 0.31 3.46
CA VAL A 217 24.98 1.31 3.57
C VAL A 217 24.95 1.83 5.01
N ASP A 218 25.19 3.10 5.19
CA ASP A 218 25.10 3.78 6.50
C ASP A 218 23.70 4.27 6.78
N GLN A 219 23.02 4.87 5.77
CA GLN A 219 21.63 5.29 5.88
C GLN A 219 20.84 4.86 4.64
N LEU A 220 19.59 4.52 4.86
CA LEU A 220 18.68 4.06 3.80
C LEU A 220 17.31 4.69 4.01
N HIS A 221 16.82 5.36 2.98
CA HIS A 221 15.55 6.05 2.99
C HIS A 221 14.75 5.75 1.72
N ARG A 222 13.53 5.25 1.85
CA ARG A 222 12.69 4.99 0.68
C ARG A 222 11.85 6.22 0.34
N GLU A 223 12.10 6.81 -0.83
CA GLU A 223 11.39 8.01 -1.29
C GLU A 223 10.16 7.69 -2.13
N ARG A 224 10.16 6.56 -2.86
CA ARG A 224 9.14 6.29 -3.87
C ARG A 224 8.78 4.81 -3.96
N ILE A 225 7.50 4.55 -4.23
CA ILE A 225 6.96 3.24 -4.62
C ILE A 225 6.07 3.45 -5.86
N GLY A 226 6.44 2.86 -7.00
CA GLY A 226 5.80 3.17 -8.28
C GLY A 226 5.87 4.67 -8.57
N ASN A 227 4.73 5.29 -8.81
CA ASN A 227 4.63 6.74 -8.98
C ASN A 227 4.28 7.50 -7.69
N ILE A 228 4.07 6.82 -6.58
CA ILE A 228 3.80 7.44 -5.28
C ILE A 228 5.13 7.89 -4.67
N VAL A 229 5.27 9.19 -4.45
CA VAL A 229 6.42 9.83 -3.80
C VAL A 229 6.03 10.15 -2.36
N LEU A 230 6.97 9.99 -1.41
CA LEU A 230 6.77 10.45 -0.05
C LEU A 230 6.46 11.95 -0.06
N ASP A 231 5.43 12.34 0.65
CA ASP A 231 5.02 13.75 0.75
C ASP A 231 6.02 14.53 1.62
N ASP A 232 6.62 15.56 1.04
CA ASP A 232 7.60 16.42 1.74
C ASP A 232 7.00 17.21 2.92
N ALA A 233 5.67 17.29 2.99
CA ALA A 233 4.97 17.92 4.11
C ALA A 233 4.85 17.03 5.35
N LEU A 234 5.10 15.72 5.22
CA LEU A 234 5.07 14.79 6.35
C LEU A 234 6.38 14.79 7.11
N GLU A 235 6.29 14.93 8.43
CA GLU A 235 7.41 14.69 9.33
C GLU A 235 7.55 13.19 9.65
N PRO A 236 8.73 12.70 10.08
CA PRO A 236 8.92 11.32 10.50
C PRO A 236 7.93 10.89 11.59
N GLY A 237 7.14 9.85 11.31
CA GLY A 237 6.08 9.35 12.19
C GLY A 237 4.68 9.83 11.80
N GLU A 238 4.56 10.80 10.92
CA GLU A 238 3.29 11.27 10.42
C GLU A 238 2.77 10.44 9.24
N TYR A 239 1.46 10.46 9.05
CA TYR A 239 0.79 9.78 7.95
C TYR A 239 -0.36 10.60 7.39
N ARG A 240 -0.76 10.29 6.16
CA ARG A 240 -1.99 10.77 5.54
C ARG A 240 -2.61 9.69 4.65
N TYR A 241 -3.87 9.89 4.31
CA TYR A 241 -4.50 9.09 3.27
C TYR A 241 -3.94 9.47 1.88
N LEU A 242 -3.82 8.48 1.01
CA LEU A 242 -3.55 8.70 -0.40
C LEU A 242 -4.77 9.32 -1.09
N THR A 243 -4.53 10.20 -2.05
CA THR A 243 -5.57 10.63 -2.99
C THR A 243 -5.93 9.49 -3.95
N GLN A 244 -7.10 9.54 -4.56
CA GLN A 244 -7.50 8.55 -5.57
C GLN A 244 -6.53 8.52 -6.76
N GLU A 245 -5.98 9.67 -7.15
CA GLU A 245 -4.98 9.79 -8.21
C GLU A 245 -3.68 9.04 -7.83
N GLU A 246 -3.20 9.18 -6.60
CA GLU A 246 -2.04 8.42 -6.10
C GLU A 246 -2.30 6.92 -6.08
N VAL A 247 -3.48 6.50 -5.60
CA VAL A 247 -3.89 5.07 -5.58
C VAL A 247 -3.87 4.47 -6.98
N ASP A 248 -4.39 5.20 -7.97
CA ASP A 248 -4.48 4.75 -9.36
C ASP A 248 -3.11 4.82 -10.06
N SER A 249 -2.25 5.75 -9.66
CA SER A 249 -0.94 6.02 -10.30
C SER A 249 0.11 4.94 -10.07
N VAL A 250 -0.08 4.10 -9.08
CA VAL A 250 0.93 3.08 -8.71
C VAL A 250 1.25 2.11 -9.85
N TRP A 251 0.37 2.05 -10.85
CA TRP A 251 0.45 1.12 -12.00
C TRP A 251 0.75 1.78 -13.35
N SER A 252 0.83 3.10 -13.40
CA SER A 252 0.97 3.88 -14.64
C SER A 252 2.39 3.82 -15.19
#